data_1cdb60c6b0306d6de5974ce81c5e8e1d
#
_entry.id   1cdb60c6b0306d6de5974ce81c5e8e1d
#
_cell.length_a   1.000
_cell.length_b   1.000
_cell.length_c   1.000
_cell.angle_alpha   90.00
_cell.angle_beta   90.00
_cell.angle_gamma   90.00
#
_symmetry.space_group_name_H-M   'P 1'
#
loop_
_entity.id
_entity.type
_entity.pdbx_description
1 polymer ?
#
loop_
_entity_poly.entity_id
_entity_poly.type
_entity_poly.pdbx_seq_one_letter_code
_entity_poly.pdbx_strand_id
1 'polypeptide(L)'
;GQFSIDQQKAKINLVTGEIYEIIFEKRKISAIRKIAKDRAPGKMDSVEIYPAKFWVTPQHKLNLAMQNIRAELDDRVEQLQSANKFEEANRLEKKTNFDLEMLKKKGYVNGVENYSRHLSFREPGEPPTTLLDYFPKPFLVFVDESHIAVPQLNAMQESDRRRKNNLIEYGFRLPSALDNRPLSFAEFNSKIGQTVFVSATPGPYELEYGNVAEQMVRPTGILDPEIQIRPAKKQVQHLLNEIHKRIAKNERVLALTLTKRSAEDLTEYLLQQGIKAKYLHSEIKTLDRPKILKALRTGEIDVVVGINLLREGLDLPEVSLVAILDADREGFLRNYRGLIQMAGRAARSINGKVILYADFLTDSIKKTLSETLRRRKIQEKFNKKMGMRPTAHNKPIGEDMIRQASEV
;
A
#
# COMPACT_ATOMS: atom_id res chain seq x y z
N GLY A 1 24.04 10.05 -1.53
CA GLY A 1 24.89 11.01 -0.85
C GLY A 1 26.25 11.13 -1.53
N GLN A 2 26.73 12.32 -1.61
CA GLN A 2 28.09 12.62 -2.10
C GLN A 2 28.84 13.37 -1.02
N PHE A 3 30.15 13.18 -0.94
CA PHE A 3 30.99 13.97 -0.03
C PHE A 3 32.28 14.40 -0.71
N SER A 4 32.81 15.51 -0.27
CA SER A 4 34.15 15.97 -0.60
C SER A 4 34.88 16.29 0.70
N ILE A 5 36.16 15.95 0.74
CA ILE A 5 37.02 16.22 1.90
C ILE A 5 38.25 17.01 1.43
N ASP A 6 38.50 18.07 2.12
CA ASP A 6 39.73 18.86 2.07
C ASP A 6 40.42 18.78 3.44
N GLN A 7 41.67 19.22 3.58
CA GLN A 7 42.47 19.12 4.81
C GLN A 7 41.77 19.68 6.06
N GLN A 8 40.92 20.68 5.88
CA GLN A 8 40.22 21.36 6.99
C GLN A 8 38.70 21.28 6.95
N LYS A 9 38.13 20.73 5.88
CA LYS A 9 36.69 20.73 5.69
C LYS A 9 36.18 19.43 5.05
N ALA A 10 35.04 18.92 5.53
CA ALA A 10 34.26 17.93 4.82
C ALA A 10 32.89 18.51 4.45
N LYS A 11 32.53 18.44 3.17
CA LYS A 11 31.19 18.80 2.70
C LYS A 11 30.43 17.53 2.35
N ILE A 12 29.26 17.35 2.96
CA ILE A 12 28.45 16.15 2.83
C ILE A 12 27.08 16.53 2.30
N ASN A 13 26.73 15.97 1.13
CA ASN A 13 25.40 16.10 0.53
C ASN A 13 24.59 14.86 0.92
N LEU A 14 23.55 15.01 1.73
CA LEU A 14 22.68 13.91 2.09
C LEU A 14 21.76 13.52 0.93
N VAL A 15 21.20 12.32 1.02
CA VAL A 15 20.18 11.82 0.06
C VAL A 15 18.92 12.68 0.10
N THR A 16 18.63 13.27 1.26
CA THR A 16 17.52 14.21 1.50
C THR A 16 17.69 15.57 0.81
N GLY A 17 18.84 15.81 0.16
CA GLY A 17 19.17 17.11 -0.46
C GLY A 17 19.77 18.13 0.49
N GLU A 18 19.89 17.83 1.77
CA GLU A 18 20.55 18.70 2.75
C GLU A 18 22.07 18.64 2.59
N ILE A 19 22.73 19.77 2.81
CA ILE A 19 24.17 19.91 2.68
C ILE A 19 24.76 20.35 4.02
N TYR A 20 25.74 19.61 4.50
CA TYR A 20 26.47 19.92 5.73
C TYR A 20 27.96 20.19 5.43
N GLU A 21 28.52 21.18 6.10
CA GLU A 21 29.95 21.48 6.12
C GLU A 21 30.48 21.21 7.53
N ILE A 22 31.45 20.31 7.64
CA ILE A 22 32.14 19.96 8.89
C ILE A 22 33.55 20.52 8.81
N ILE A 23 33.90 21.36 9.77
CA ILE A 23 35.20 22.03 9.83
C ILE A 23 36.07 21.35 10.86
N PHE A 24 37.31 21.03 10.51
CA PHE A 24 38.27 20.36 11.38
C PHE A 24 39.43 21.29 11.78
N GLU A 25 39.79 21.26 13.04
CA GLU A 25 41.01 21.86 13.56
C GLU A 25 41.80 20.81 14.34
N LYS A 26 43.07 20.61 13.98
CA LYS A 26 43.96 19.63 14.64
C LYS A 26 43.29 18.23 14.79
N ARG A 27 42.60 17.76 13.75
CA ARG A 27 41.85 16.48 13.69
C ARG A 27 40.64 16.39 14.61
N LYS A 28 40.16 17.50 15.18
CA LYS A 28 38.91 17.59 15.92
C LYS A 28 37.89 18.39 15.13
N ILE A 29 36.60 18.07 15.29
CA ILE A 29 35.54 18.88 14.72
C ILE A 29 35.45 20.19 15.51
N SER A 30 35.68 21.34 14.82
CA SER A 30 35.58 22.66 15.40
C SER A 30 34.23 23.33 15.14
N ALA A 31 33.57 22.97 14.02
CA ALA A 31 32.23 23.48 13.73
C ALA A 31 31.49 22.55 12.76
N ILE A 32 30.16 22.51 12.90
CA ILE A 32 29.23 21.88 11.97
C ILE A 32 28.27 22.96 11.48
N ARG A 33 28.09 23.09 10.17
CA ARG A 33 27.21 24.07 9.54
C ARG A 33 26.25 23.41 8.55
N LYS A 34 24.97 23.75 8.61
CA LYS A 34 23.99 23.39 7.58
C LYS A 34 24.00 24.48 6.51
N ILE A 35 24.28 24.12 5.26
CA ILE A 35 24.27 25.05 4.13
C ILE A 35 22.86 25.04 3.52
N ALA A 36 22.18 26.19 3.54
CA ALA A 36 20.91 26.41 2.85
C ALA A 36 21.13 27.34 1.66
N LYS A 37 20.37 27.16 0.57
CA LYS A 37 20.51 27.97 -0.66
C LYS A 37 20.23 29.46 -0.43
N ASP A 38 19.33 29.79 0.53
CA ASP A 38 18.81 31.15 0.70
C ASP A 38 18.90 31.70 2.14
N ARG A 39 19.71 31.08 3.01
CA ARG A 39 19.89 31.52 4.41
C ARG A 39 21.35 31.39 4.84
N ALA A 40 21.74 32.23 5.80
CA ALA A 40 23.07 32.14 6.41
C ALA A 40 23.28 30.73 7.03
N PRO A 41 24.49 30.16 6.92
CA PRO A 41 24.77 28.81 7.44
C PRO A 41 24.49 28.72 8.93
N GLY A 42 23.55 27.86 9.32
CA GLY A 42 23.22 27.61 10.72
C GLY A 42 24.31 26.77 11.40
N LYS A 43 24.84 27.24 12.55
CA LYS A 43 25.76 26.45 13.40
C LYS A 43 24.97 25.37 14.12
N MET A 44 25.50 24.15 14.18
CA MET A 44 24.90 22.99 14.87
C MET A 44 25.93 22.35 15.79
N ASP A 45 25.46 21.78 16.89
CA ASP A 45 26.31 21.08 17.85
C ASP A 45 26.59 19.63 17.42
N SER A 46 25.64 19.03 16.73
CA SER A 46 25.75 17.67 16.19
C SER A 46 24.94 17.49 14.91
N VAL A 47 25.29 16.50 14.11
CA VAL A 47 24.53 16.05 12.94
C VAL A 47 24.62 14.53 12.84
N GLU A 48 23.47 13.89 12.60
CA GLU A 48 23.42 12.47 12.30
C GLU A 48 23.46 12.26 10.79
N ILE A 49 24.44 11.47 10.35
CA ILE A 49 24.64 11.17 8.92
C ILE A 49 24.40 9.69 8.70
N TYR A 50 23.29 9.38 8.07
CA TYR A 50 22.94 8.02 7.72
C TYR A 50 23.56 7.59 6.40
N PRO A 51 23.90 6.30 6.22
CA PRO A 51 24.40 5.79 4.95
C PRO A 51 23.41 6.06 3.80
N ALA A 52 23.96 6.51 2.66
CA ALA A 52 23.18 6.73 1.45
C ALA A 52 22.73 5.42 0.76
N LYS A 53 23.31 4.30 1.15
CA LYS A 53 23.00 2.97 0.60
C LYS A 53 22.16 2.20 1.58
N PHE A 54 21.13 1.53 1.06
CA PHE A 54 20.24 0.68 1.85
C PHE A 54 20.98 -0.49 2.52
N TRP A 55 22.00 -1.03 1.86
CA TRP A 55 22.81 -2.14 2.37
C TRP A 55 24.24 -1.71 2.62
N VAL A 56 24.65 -1.72 3.88
CA VAL A 56 26.00 -1.36 4.30
C VAL A 56 26.62 -2.53 5.08
N THR A 57 27.66 -3.13 4.51
CA THR A 57 28.42 -4.21 5.14
C THR A 57 29.89 -3.77 5.26
N PRO A 58 30.53 -3.92 6.43
CA PRO A 58 31.97 -3.65 6.58
C PRO A 58 32.79 -4.46 5.59
N GLN A 59 33.90 -3.87 5.07
CA GLN A 59 34.66 -4.47 3.96
C GLN A 59 35.17 -5.88 4.26
N HIS A 60 35.61 -6.16 5.50
CA HIS A 60 36.07 -7.51 5.88
C HIS A 60 34.93 -8.54 5.81
N LYS A 61 33.72 -8.17 6.27
CA LYS A 61 32.52 -9.03 6.15
C LYS A 61 32.09 -9.20 4.71
N LEU A 62 32.17 -8.13 3.89
CA LEU A 62 31.84 -8.22 2.48
C LEU A 62 32.74 -9.19 1.73
N ASN A 63 34.06 -9.20 2.02
CA ASN A 63 35.00 -10.12 1.42
C ASN A 63 34.67 -11.59 1.75
N LEU A 64 34.32 -11.89 3.01
CA LEU A 64 33.92 -13.22 3.45
C LEU A 64 32.57 -13.62 2.82
N ALA A 65 31.60 -12.72 2.76
CA ALA A 65 30.33 -12.96 2.08
C ALA A 65 30.51 -13.30 0.60
N MET A 66 31.42 -12.57 -0.10
CA MET A 66 31.74 -12.87 -1.50
C MET A 66 32.36 -14.26 -1.69
N GLN A 67 33.18 -14.73 -0.74
CA GLN A 67 33.71 -16.09 -0.76
C GLN A 67 32.59 -17.13 -0.60
N ASN A 68 31.65 -16.91 0.34
CA ASN A 68 30.51 -17.80 0.53
C ASN A 68 29.57 -17.82 -0.70
N ILE A 69 29.34 -16.64 -1.33
CA ILE A 69 28.56 -16.57 -2.58
C ILE A 69 29.25 -17.33 -3.71
N ARG A 70 30.58 -17.26 -3.78
CA ARG A 70 31.37 -18.01 -4.79
C ARG A 70 31.24 -19.49 -4.57
N ALA A 71 31.41 -19.98 -3.34
CA ALA A 71 31.27 -21.39 -3.02
C ALA A 71 29.88 -21.94 -3.38
N GLU A 72 28.80 -21.20 -3.00
CA GLU A 72 27.45 -21.58 -3.37
C GLU A 72 27.23 -21.59 -4.89
N LEU A 73 27.86 -20.66 -5.62
CA LEU A 73 27.80 -20.62 -7.09
C LEU A 73 28.41 -21.85 -7.70
N ASP A 74 29.64 -22.21 -7.27
CA ASP A 74 30.40 -23.32 -7.80
C ASP A 74 29.62 -24.63 -7.58
N ASP A 75 29.09 -24.86 -6.37
CA ASP A 75 28.25 -26.02 -6.05
C ASP A 75 26.96 -26.05 -6.90
N ARG A 76 26.34 -24.92 -7.10
CA ARG A 76 25.07 -24.85 -7.86
C ARG A 76 25.29 -25.06 -9.36
N VAL A 77 26.37 -24.54 -9.92
CA VAL A 77 26.74 -24.73 -11.31
C VAL A 77 27.00 -26.22 -11.58
N GLU A 78 27.75 -26.91 -10.70
CA GLU A 78 27.97 -28.35 -10.79
C GLU A 78 26.66 -29.14 -10.77
N GLN A 79 25.74 -28.82 -9.86
CA GLN A 79 24.41 -29.43 -9.79
C GLN A 79 23.62 -29.28 -11.10
N LEU A 80 23.60 -28.05 -11.65
CA LEU A 80 22.86 -27.75 -12.88
C LEU A 80 23.49 -28.50 -14.09
N GLN A 81 24.83 -28.55 -14.19
CA GLN A 81 25.53 -29.28 -15.25
C GLN A 81 25.26 -30.79 -15.14
N SER A 82 25.31 -31.35 -13.94
CA SER A 82 24.98 -32.75 -13.69
C SER A 82 23.54 -33.13 -14.05
N ALA A 83 22.64 -32.14 -13.98
CA ALA A 83 21.25 -32.27 -14.42
C ALA A 83 21.04 -31.95 -15.90
N ASN A 84 22.10 -31.79 -16.70
CA ASN A 84 22.08 -31.38 -18.13
C ASN A 84 21.46 -30.01 -18.39
N LYS A 85 21.41 -29.12 -17.39
CA LYS A 85 20.90 -27.74 -17.47
C LYS A 85 22.05 -26.75 -17.73
N PHE A 86 22.73 -26.90 -18.89
CA PHE A 86 23.93 -26.13 -19.21
C PHE A 86 23.66 -24.65 -19.46
N GLU A 87 22.50 -24.28 -20.03
CA GLU A 87 22.13 -22.89 -20.26
C GLU A 87 21.86 -22.15 -18.95
N GLU A 88 21.16 -22.81 -18.02
CA GLU A 88 20.89 -22.29 -16.68
C GLU A 88 22.18 -22.11 -15.88
N ALA A 89 23.08 -23.07 -15.94
CA ALA A 89 24.40 -23.00 -15.31
C ALA A 89 25.21 -21.81 -15.83
N ASN A 90 25.33 -21.65 -17.15
CA ASN A 90 26.05 -20.52 -17.77
C ASN A 90 25.42 -19.17 -17.45
N ARG A 91 24.09 -19.09 -17.44
CA ARG A 91 23.35 -17.86 -17.06
C ARG A 91 23.64 -17.47 -15.62
N LEU A 92 23.53 -18.42 -14.70
CA LEU A 92 23.78 -18.21 -13.27
C LEU A 92 25.22 -17.78 -13.03
N GLU A 93 26.18 -18.47 -13.64
CA GLU A 93 27.59 -18.18 -13.50
C GLU A 93 27.94 -16.77 -13.98
N LYS A 94 27.55 -16.42 -15.21
CA LYS A 94 27.77 -15.07 -15.77
C LYS A 94 27.18 -13.97 -14.90
N LYS A 95 25.92 -14.13 -14.48
CA LYS A 95 25.20 -13.16 -13.66
C LYS A 95 25.88 -12.96 -12.30
N THR A 96 26.18 -14.06 -11.60
CA THR A 96 26.74 -14.00 -10.25
C THR A 96 28.17 -13.49 -10.26
N ASN A 97 28.99 -13.86 -11.26
CA ASN A 97 30.34 -13.33 -11.44
C ASN A 97 30.33 -11.80 -11.66
N PHE A 98 29.43 -11.31 -12.51
CA PHE A 98 29.24 -9.86 -12.69
C PHE A 98 28.85 -9.18 -11.37
N ASP A 99 27.91 -9.76 -10.63
CA ASP A 99 27.45 -9.20 -9.36
C ASP A 99 28.57 -9.17 -8.31
N LEU A 100 29.42 -10.21 -8.23
CA LEU A 100 30.59 -10.26 -7.36
C LEU A 100 31.63 -9.19 -7.73
N GLU A 101 31.88 -8.97 -9.03
CA GLU A 101 32.76 -7.88 -9.45
C GLU A 101 32.23 -6.49 -9.06
N MET A 102 30.91 -6.29 -9.20
CA MET A 102 30.29 -5.04 -8.81
C MET A 102 30.33 -4.82 -7.30
N LEU A 103 30.09 -5.88 -6.50
CA LEU A 103 30.24 -5.85 -5.05
C LEU A 103 31.69 -5.49 -4.66
N LYS A 104 32.69 -6.09 -5.32
CA LYS A 104 34.09 -5.80 -5.07
C LYS A 104 34.47 -4.35 -5.42
N LYS A 105 34.03 -3.87 -6.60
CA LYS A 105 34.39 -2.52 -7.12
C LYS A 105 33.63 -1.39 -6.44
N LYS A 106 32.33 -1.59 -6.20
CA LYS A 106 31.40 -0.51 -5.75
C LYS A 106 30.79 -0.75 -4.37
N GLY A 107 31.00 -1.95 -3.78
CA GLY A 107 30.35 -2.36 -2.54
C GLY A 107 28.82 -2.50 -2.66
N TYR A 108 28.27 -2.51 -3.88
CA TYR A 108 26.85 -2.60 -4.16
C TYR A 108 26.57 -3.14 -5.57
N VAL A 109 25.42 -3.85 -5.71
CA VAL A 109 24.88 -4.31 -6.99
C VAL A 109 23.36 -4.27 -6.94
N ASN A 110 22.72 -4.07 -8.09
CA ASN A 110 21.26 -4.18 -8.19
C ASN A 110 20.81 -5.63 -7.91
N GLY A 111 19.89 -5.81 -6.98
CA GLY A 111 19.47 -7.12 -6.52
C GLY A 111 20.35 -7.68 -5.41
N VAL A 112 21.14 -6.84 -4.73
CA VAL A 112 22.00 -7.21 -3.58
C VAL A 112 21.24 -7.97 -2.49
N GLU A 113 19.96 -7.72 -2.35
CA GLU A 113 19.06 -8.38 -1.41
C GLU A 113 18.98 -9.92 -1.65
N ASN A 114 19.24 -10.39 -2.87
CA ASN A 114 19.26 -11.83 -3.17
C ASN A 114 20.46 -12.55 -2.54
N TYR A 115 21.47 -11.82 -2.12
CA TYR A 115 22.65 -12.31 -1.39
C TYR A 115 22.58 -12.02 0.11
N SER A 116 21.42 -11.58 0.61
CA SER A 116 21.23 -11.10 1.98
C SER A 116 21.62 -12.13 3.04
N ARG A 117 21.40 -13.44 2.80
CA ARG A 117 21.82 -14.49 3.71
C ARG A 117 23.32 -14.43 3.98
N HIS A 118 24.13 -14.38 2.91
CA HIS A 118 25.58 -14.31 3.01
C HIS A 118 26.07 -12.99 3.60
N LEU A 119 25.46 -11.88 3.19
CA LEU A 119 25.82 -10.54 3.68
C LEU A 119 25.49 -10.32 5.15
N SER A 120 24.47 -11.00 5.66
CA SER A 120 24.04 -10.95 7.08
C SER A 120 24.56 -12.14 7.90
N PHE A 121 25.26 -13.09 7.28
CA PHE A 121 25.77 -14.31 7.93
C PHE A 121 24.68 -15.11 8.65
N ARG A 122 23.51 -15.22 8.03
CA ARG A 122 22.39 -16.04 8.52
C ARG A 122 22.53 -17.49 8.09
N GLU A 123 22.01 -18.38 8.92
CA GLU A 123 21.91 -19.79 8.60
C GLU A 123 20.85 -20.03 7.50
N PRO A 124 20.97 -21.11 6.70
CA PRO A 124 19.96 -21.50 5.74
C PRO A 124 18.57 -21.63 6.38
N GLY A 125 17.56 -20.97 5.77
CA GLY A 125 16.19 -20.96 6.27
C GLY A 125 15.90 -19.92 7.34
N GLU A 126 16.91 -19.29 7.94
CA GLU A 126 16.73 -18.23 8.92
C GLU A 126 16.06 -16.99 8.31
N PRO A 127 14.99 -16.43 8.94
CA PRO A 127 14.30 -15.28 8.41
C PRO A 127 15.17 -14.01 8.44
N PRO A 128 14.93 -13.07 7.51
CA PRO A 128 15.63 -11.78 7.56
C PRO A 128 15.17 -10.94 8.74
N THR A 129 16.03 -10.02 9.16
CA THR A 129 15.66 -8.95 10.10
C THR A 129 14.56 -8.08 9.47
N THR A 130 13.53 -7.80 10.23
CA THR A 130 12.37 -7.00 9.83
C THR A 130 12.24 -5.75 10.69
N LEU A 131 11.34 -4.83 10.30
CA LEU A 131 11.05 -3.64 11.10
C LEU A 131 10.64 -3.98 12.54
N LEU A 132 9.96 -5.12 12.76
CA LEU A 132 9.54 -5.56 14.09
C LEU A 132 10.71 -5.84 15.04
N ASP A 133 11.88 -6.17 14.51
CA ASP A 133 13.07 -6.49 15.30
C ASP A 133 13.74 -5.24 15.90
N TYR A 134 13.38 -4.04 15.42
CA TYR A 134 13.91 -2.77 15.90
C TYR A 134 13.08 -2.13 17.02
N PHE A 135 11.88 -2.63 17.27
CA PHE A 135 11.05 -2.10 18.35
C PHE A 135 11.48 -2.65 19.71
N PRO A 136 11.58 -1.79 20.75
CA PRO A 136 11.81 -2.24 22.12
C PRO A 136 10.63 -3.08 22.61
N LYS A 137 10.92 -4.18 23.28
CA LYS A 137 9.87 -5.06 23.86
C LYS A 137 9.54 -4.64 25.29
N PRO A 138 8.27 -4.69 25.71
CA PRO A 138 7.09 -5.05 24.93
C PRO A 138 6.61 -3.88 24.05
N PHE A 139 6.02 -4.18 22.88
CA PHE A 139 5.39 -3.19 22.02
C PHE A 139 3.97 -3.64 21.62
N LEU A 140 3.10 -2.67 21.31
CA LEU A 140 1.74 -2.88 20.86
C LEU A 140 1.69 -2.80 19.34
N VAL A 141 1.02 -3.76 18.70
CA VAL A 141 0.82 -3.79 17.26
C VAL A 141 -0.61 -3.44 16.91
N PHE A 142 -0.80 -2.50 15.99
CA PHE A 142 -2.09 -2.24 15.35
C PHE A 142 -2.04 -2.76 13.91
N VAL A 143 -2.93 -3.69 13.59
CA VAL A 143 -3.09 -4.22 12.23
C VAL A 143 -4.32 -3.58 11.62
N ASP A 144 -4.09 -2.55 10.81
CA ASP A 144 -5.18 -1.85 10.11
C ASP A 144 -5.67 -2.66 8.91
N GLU A 145 -6.96 -2.51 8.58
CA GLU A 145 -7.66 -3.31 7.56
C GLU A 145 -7.32 -4.81 7.67
N SER A 146 -7.36 -5.32 8.90
CA SER A 146 -6.88 -6.66 9.26
C SER A 146 -7.48 -7.78 8.43
N HIS A 147 -8.74 -7.64 8.00
CA HIS A 147 -9.41 -8.58 7.10
C HIS A 147 -8.73 -8.74 5.73
N ILE A 148 -7.83 -7.81 5.35
CA ILE A 148 -6.96 -7.90 4.17
C ILE A 148 -5.54 -8.25 4.59
N ALA A 149 -5.01 -7.56 5.61
CA ALA A 149 -3.62 -7.69 6.04
C ALA A 149 -3.31 -9.11 6.56
N VAL A 150 -4.18 -9.71 7.36
CA VAL A 150 -3.97 -11.06 7.92
C VAL A 150 -3.91 -12.13 6.81
N PRO A 151 -4.86 -12.21 5.86
CA PRO A 151 -4.72 -13.14 4.73
C PRO A 151 -3.47 -12.89 3.87
N GLN A 152 -3.06 -11.65 3.68
CA GLN A 152 -1.82 -11.33 2.95
C GLN A 152 -0.58 -11.82 3.69
N LEU A 153 -0.47 -11.54 4.99
CA LEU A 153 0.62 -12.05 5.84
C LEU A 153 0.72 -13.57 5.80
N ASN A 154 -0.41 -14.26 5.77
CA ASN A 154 -0.46 -15.72 5.69
C ASN A 154 0.00 -16.26 4.32
N ALA A 155 -0.29 -15.56 3.22
CA ALA A 155 -0.03 -16.04 1.86
C ALA A 155 1.31 -15.56 1.27
N MET A 156 1.90 -14.47 1.77
CA MET A 156 3.00 -13.76 1.08
C MET A 156 4.30 -14.58 1.03
N GLN A 157 4.63 -15.34 2.09
CA GLN A 157 5.83 -16.14 2.12
C GLN A 157 5.80 -17.25 1.08
N GLU A 158 4.72 -17.98 0.99
CA GLU A 158 4.58 -19.09 0.03
C GLU A 158 4.52 -18.59 -1.42
N SER A 159 3.88 -17.45 -1.65
CA SER A 159 3.87 -16.81 -2.97
C SER A 159 5.27 -16.38 -3.43
N ASP A 160 6.06 -15.80 -2.51
CA ASP A 160 7.46 -15.42 -2.79
C ASP A 160 8.33 -16.65 -3.03
N ARG A 161 8.16 -17.70 -2.23
CA ARG A 161 8.88 -18.97 -2.37
C ARG A 161 8.65 -19.60 -3.74
N ARG A 162 7.39 -19.70 -4.20
CA ARG A 162 7.06 -20.25 -5.53
C ARG A 162 7.73 -19.45 -6.64
N ARG A 163 7.66 -18.13 -6.58
CA ARG A 163 8.30 -17.25 -7.57
C ARG A 163 9.82 -17.45 -7.58
N LYS A 164 10.47 -17.53 -6.42
CA LYS A 164 11.92 -17.69 -6.32
C LYS A 164 12.39 -19.08 -6.74
N ASN A 165 11.64 -20.13 -6.41
CA ASN A 165 11.95 -21.47 -6.89
C ASN A 165 12.07 -21.53 -8.42
N ASN A 166 11.13 -20.91 -9.14
CA ASN A 166 11.22 -20.80 -10.59
C ASN A 166 12.50 -20.06 -11.03
N LEU A 167 12.84 -18.94 -10.38
CA LEU A 167 14.05 -18.18 -10.72
C LEU A 167 15.34 -18.96 -10.45
N ILE A 168 15.37 -19.79 -9.42
CA ILE A 168 16.50 -20.65 -9.07
C ILE A 168 16.58 -21.83 -10.04
N GLU A 169 15.44 -22.42 -10.38
CA GLU A 169 15.38 -23.54 -11.32
C GLU A 169 15.92 -23.16 -12.71
N TYR A 170 15.58 -21.96 -13.17
CA TYR A 170 16.01 -21.44 -14.47
C TYR A 170 17.35 -20.65 -14.42
N GLY A 171 18.13 -20.76 -13.35
CA GLY A 171 19.47 -20.17 -13.25
C GLY A 171 19.51 -18.63 -13.17
N PHE A 172 18.45 -17.99 -12.69
CA PHE A 172 18.42 -16.53 -12.48
C PHE A 172 18.84 -16.11 -11.06
N ARG A 173 18.83 -17.04 -10.10
CA ARG A 173 19.17 -16.78 -8.69
C ARG A 173 19.88 -17.98 -8.08
N LEU A 174 20.72 -17.71 -7.07
CA LEU A 174 21.26 -18.72 -6.18
C LEU A 174 20.17 -19.25 -5.23
N PRO A 175 20.29 -20.50 -4.72
CA PRO A 175 19.38 -21.07 -3.72
C PRO A 175 19.20 -20.18 -2.47
N SER A 176 20.27 -19.53 -2.00
CA SER A 176 20.24 -18.60 -0.86
C SER A 176 19.28 -17.41 -1.02
N ALA A 177 18.86 -17.09 -2.24
CA ALA A 177 17.87 -16.05 -2.48
C ALA A 177 16.49 -16.37 -1.86
N LEU A 178 16.21 -17.65 -1.56
CA LEU A 178 15.01 -18.06 -0.81
C LEU A 178 14.95 -17.45 0.60
N ASP A 179 16.10 -17.20 1.22
CA ASP A 179 16.19 -16.71 2.59
C ASP A 179 16.01 -15.18 2.71
N ASN A 180 15.96 -14.46 1.59
CA ASN A 180 15.46 -13.09 1.53
C ASN A 180 13.95 -13.11 1.28
N ARG A 181 13.16 -13.37 2.29
CA ARG A 181 11.73 -13.65 2.18
C ARG A 181 10.90 -12.89 3.21
N PRO A 182 9.61 -12.70 2.97
CA PRO A 182 8.69 -12.33 4.03
C PRO A 182 8.73 -13.35 5.18
N LEU A 183 8.40 -12.90 6.38
CA LEU A 183 8.15 -13.82 7.49
C LEU A 183 6.99 -14.75 7.14
N SER A 184 7.06 -15.99 7.63
CA SER A 184 5.87 -16.83 7.70
C SER A 184 4.88 -16.25 8.73
N PHE A 185 3.62 -16.64 8.62
CA PHE A 185 2.61 -16.18 9.58
C PHE A 185 2.93 -16.60 11.02
N ALA A 186 3.51 -17.79 11.20
CA ALA A 186 3.98 -18.27 12.50
C ALA A 186 5.14 -17.42 13.04
N GLU A 187 6.12 -17.09 12.21
CA GLU A 187 7.24 -16.20 12.58
C GLU A 187 6.75 -14.80 12.92
N PHE A 188 5.81 -14.25 12.14
CA PHE A 188 5.18 -12.98 12.45
C PHE A 188 4.52 -13.01 13.83
N ASN A 189 3.69 -14.00 14.09
CA ASN A 189 3.00 -14.16 15.39
C ASN A 189 3.96 -14.36 16.57
N SER A 190 5.12 -15.00 16.37
CA SER A 190 6.13 -15.16 17.42
C SER A 190 6.87 -13.85 17.76
N LYS A 191 6.92 -12.89 16.83
CA LYS A 191 7.59 -11.60 17.01
C LYS A 191 6.70 -10.54 17.67
N ILE A 192 5.38 -10.63 17.44
CA ILE A 192 4.41 -9.68 18.00
C ILE A 192 3.91 -10.15 19.36
N GLY A 193 3.50 -9.18 20.18
CA GLY A 193 2.84 -9.44 21.47
C GLY A 193 1.37 -9.04 21.39
N GLN A 194 0.98 -8.13 22.28
CA GLN A 194 -0.38 -7.60 22.29
C GLN A 194 -0.72 -6.91 20.95
N THR A 195 -1.83 -7.31 20.37
CA THR A 195 -2.22 -6.87 19.03
C THR A 195 -3.66 -6.39 19.00
N VAL A 196 -3.91 -5.29 18.32
CA VAL A 196 -5.24 -4.74 18.04
C VAL A 196 -5.50 -4.85 16.53
N PHE A 197 -6.48 -5.63 16.16
CA PHE A 197 -6.94 -5.75 14.78
C PHE A 197 -8.04 -4.73 14.53
N VAL A 198 -7.82 -3.84 13.56
CA VAL A 198 -8.77 -2.79 13.20
C VAL A 198 -9.40 -3.11 11.85
N SER A 199 -10.73 -3.21 11.80
CA SER A 199 -11.44 -3.48 10.56
C SER A 199 -12.91 -3.09 10.65
N ALA A 200 -13.46 -2.55 9.56
CA ALA A 200 -14.90 -2.36 9.40
C ALA A 200 -15.63 -3.70 9.15
N THR A 201 -14.91 -4.73 8.72
CA THR A 201 -15.42 -6.04 8.33
C THR A 201 -14.44 -7.15 8.73
N PRO A 202 -14.27 -7.42 10.05
CA PRO A 202 -13.25 -8.36 10.54
C PRO A 202 -13.35 -9.73 9.86
N GLY A 203 -12.20 -10.39 9.73
CA GLY A 203 -12.05 -11.70 9.13
C GLY A 203 -12.35 -12.85 10.10
N PRO A 204 -12.33 -14.10 9.62
CA PRO A 204 -12.49 -15.26 10.49
C PRO A 204 -11.43 -15.34 11.59
N TYR A 205 -10.18 -15.00 11.26
CA TYR A 205 -9.07 -15.06 12.21
C TYR A 205 -9.29 -14.15 13.41
N GLU A 206 -9.64 -12.86 13.15
CA GLU A 206 -9.87 -11.89 14.23
C GLU A 206 -11.07 -12.26 15.10
N LEU A 207 -12.11 -12.84 14.49
CA LEU A 207 -13.32 -13.27 15.21
C LEU A 207 -13.10 -14.54 16.05
N GLU A 208 -12.18 -15.40 15.62
CA GLU A 208 -11.86 -16.66 16.31
C GLU A 208 -10.90 -16.43 17.49
N TYR A 209 -9.87 -15.59 17.29
CA TYR A 209 -8.78 -15.42 18.26
C TYR A 209 -8.84 -14.12 19.07
N GLY A 210 -9.74 -13.19 18.74
CA GLY A 210 -9.82 -11.88 19.36
C GLY A 210 -11.07 -11.64 20.20
N ASN A 211 -10.95 -10.73 21.16
CA ASN A 211 -12.11 -10.14 21.83
C ASN A 211 -12.61 -8.97 20.98
N VAL A 212 -13.87 -9.02 20.56
CA VAL A 212 -14.45 -8.01 19.66
C VAL A 212 -15.01 -6.82 20.46
N ALA A 213 -14.52 -5.62 20.13
CA ALA A 213 -15.09 -4.36 20.59
C ALA A 213 -15.66 -3.61 19.39
N GLU A 214 -16.95 -3.29 19.40
CA GLU A 214 -17.61 -2.57 18.32
C GLU A 214 -17.66 -1.06 18.57
N GLN A 215 -17.05 -0.28 17.67
CA GLN A 215 -17.17 1.17 17.64
C GLN A 215 -18.07 1.58 16.47
N MET A 216 -19.37 1.64 16.71
CA MET A 216 -20.38 1.84 15.67
C MET A 216 -20.85 3.29 15.53
N VAL A 217 -20.61 4.10 16.56
CA VAL A 217 -21.14 5.45 16.64
C VAL A 217 -20.15 6.45 16.07
N ARG A 218 -20.65 7.31 15.16
CA ARG A 218 -19.89 8.43 14.60
C ARG A 218 -20.18 9.70 15.36
N PRO A 219 -19.14 10.49 15.76
CA PRO A 219 -19.34 11.78 16.44
C PRO A 219 -20.08 12.81 15.58
N THR A 220 -20.05 12.68 14.25
CA THR A 220 -20.77 13.54 13.31
C THR A 220 -22.28 13.30 13.28
N GLY A 221 -22.74 12.19 13.86
CA GLY A 221 -24.14 11.76 13.78
C GLY A 221 -24.60 11.25 12.41
N ILE A 222 -23.72 11.22 11.40
CA ILE A 222 -24.07 10.76 10.05
C ILE A 222 -24.35 9.26 10.07
N LEU A 223 -25.50 8.88 9.50
CA LEU A 223 -25.92 7.49 9.37
C LEU A 223 -25.13 6.78 8.25
N ASP A 224 -25.03 5.46 8.32
CA ASP A 224 -24.63 4.68 7.16
C ASP A 224 -25.58 4.97 5.98
N PRO A 225 -25.12 4.92 4.71
CA PRO A 225 -25.95 5.28 3.57
C PRO A 225 -27.14 4.34 3.42
N GLU A 226 -28.22 4.90 2.88
CA GLU A 226 -29.37 4.08 2.45
C GLU A 226 -28.97 3.23 1.25
N ILE A 227 -29.23 1.92 1.32
CA ILE A 227 -28.96 1.01 0.20
C ILE A 227 -30.27 0.71 -0.52
N GLN A 228 -30.31 1.00 -1.82
CA GLN A 228 -31.42 0.64 -2.71
C GLN A 228 -30.97 -0.41 -3.72
N ILE A 229 -31.84 -1.38 -3.97
CA ILE A 229 -31.62 -2.38 -5.01
C ILE A 229 -32.44 -2.00 -6.24
N ARG A 230 -31.85 -2.09 -7.41
CA ARG A 230 -32.47 -1.85 -8.70
C ARG A 230 -32.13 -2.96 -9.67
N PRO A 231 -33.02 -3.33 -10.59
CA PRO A 231 -32.71 -4.34 -11.62
C PRO A 231 -31.45 -3.95 -12.41
N ALA A 232 -30.61 -4.93 -12.75
CA ALA A 232 -29.45 -4.72 -13.61
C ALA A 232 -29.88 -4.36 -15.04
N LYS A 233 -31.06 -4.81 -15.48
CA LYS A 233 -31.64 -4.39 -16.76
C LYS A 233 -31.83 -2.87 -16.77
N LYS A 234 -31.26 -2.18 -17.79
CA LYS A 234 -31.25 -0.72 -17.92
C LYS A 234 -30.50 0.03 -16.80
N GLN A 235 -29.57 -0.62 -16.12
CA GLN A 235 -28.78 -0.01 -15.02
C GLN A 235 -28.10 1.29 -15.43
N VAL A 236 -27.51 1.37 -16.63
CA VAL A 236 -26.80 2.56 -17.13
C VAL A 236 -27.75 3.74 -17.30
N GLN A 237 -28.96 3.52 -17.87
CA GLN A 237 -29.95 4.59 -18.05
C GLN A 237 -30.46 5.11 -16.70
N HIS A 238 -30.72 4.22 -15.73
CA HIS A 238 -31.12 4.63 -14.39
C HIS A 238 -29.99 5.38 -13.68
N LEU A 239 -28.74 4.90 -13.79
CA LEU A 239 -27.57 5.57 -13.24
C LEU A 239 -27.41 6.98 -13.80
N LEU A 240 -27.57 7.18 -15.10
CA LEU A 240 -27.51 8.49 -15.76
C LEU A 240 -28.48 9.48 -15.09
N ASN A 241 -29.74 9.07 -14.88
CA ASN A 241 -30.74 9.89 -14.23
C ASN A 241 -30.37 10.25 -12.77
N GLU A 242 -29.80 9.29 -12.03
CA GLU A 242 -29.34 9.55 -10.67
C GLU A 242 -28.11 10.46 -10.63
N ILE A 243 -27.20 10.36 -11.60
CA ILE A 243 -26.05 11.28 -11.74
C ILE A 243 -26.55 12.71 -11.96
N HIS A 244 -27.48 12.96 -12.89
CA HIS A 244 -28.02 14.29 -13.11
C HIS A 244 -28.64 14.90 -11.83
N LYS A 245 -29.35 14.09 -11.03
CA LYS A 245 -29.92 14.55 -9.74
C LYS A 245 -28.83 14.96 -8.75
N ARG A 246 -27.65 14.32 -8.79
CA ARG A 246 -26.53 14.64 -7.90
C ARG A 246 -25.77 15.88 -8.38
N ILE A 247 -25.53 15.98 -9.69
CA ILE A 247 -24.90 17.17 -10.28
C ILE A 247 -25.72 18.42 -9.98
N ALA A 248 -27.05 18.35 -10.10
CA ALA A 248 -27.95 19.46 -9.79
C ALA A 248 -27.85 19.95 -8.33
N LYS A 249 -27.36 19.08 -7.40
CA LYS A 249 -27.11 19.39 -6.00
C LYS A 249 -25.64 19.68 -5.70
N ASN A 250 -24.80 19.79 -6.70
CA ASN A 250 -23.34 19.91 -6.58
C ASN A 250 -22.68 18.77 -5.78
N GLU A 251 -23.27 17.57 -5.83
CA GLU A 251 -22.78 16.34 -5.19
C GLU A 251 -22.01 15.46 -6.20
N ARG A 252 -21.17 14.54 -5.73
CA ARG A 252 -20.32 13.70 -6.55
C ARG A 252 -20.74 12.23 -6.51
N VAL A 253 -20.37 11.49 -7.55
CA VAL A 253 -20.79 10.10 -7.74
C VAL A 253 -19.56 9.19 -7.95
N LEU A 254 -19.61 8.02 -7.32
CA LEU A 254 -18.73 6.89 -7.65
C LEU A 254 -19.56 5.80 -8.31
N ALA A 255 -19.14 5.38 -9.51
CA ALA A 255 -19.73 4.25 -10.23
C ALA A 255 -18.75 3.08 -10.30
N LEU A 256 -19.16 1.90 -9.90
CA LEU A 256 -18.29 0.73 -9.75
C LEU A 256 -18.71 -0.38 -10.72
N THR A 257 -17.79 -0.74 -11.62
CA THR A 257 -17.93 -1.82 -12.59
C THR A 257 -17.12 -3.05 -12.20
N LEU A 258 -17.22 -4.14 -12.95
CA LEU A 258 -16.49 -5.38 -12.72
C LEU A 258 -15.15 -5.44 -13.45
N THR A 259 -15.04 -4.81 -14.61
CA THR A 259 -13.86 -4.91 -15.47
C THR A 259 -13.31 -3.53 -15.85
N LYS A 260 -12.04 -3.47 -16.24
CA LYS A 260 -11.40 -2.24 -16.75
C LYS A 260 -12.16 -1.72 -17.97
N ARG A 261 -12.42 -2.62 -18.93
CA ARG A 261 -13.14 -2.28 -20.14
C ARG A 261 -14.52 -1.67 -19.85
N SER A 262 -15.30 -2.31 -18.95
CA SER A 262 -16.60 -1.74 -18.55
C SER A 262 -16.48 -0.37 -17.87
N ALA A 263 -15.36 -0.08 -17.17
CA ALA A 263 -15.14 1.23 -16.58
C ALA A 263 -14.81 2.28 -17.64
N GLU A 264 -14.01 1.93 -18.63
CA GLU A 264 -13.67 2.78 -19.77
C GLU A 264 -14.89 3.06 -20.64
N ASP A 265 -15.62 2.00 -21.06
CA ASP A 265 -16.84 2.10 -21.87
C ASP A 265 -17.92 2.96 -21.19
N LEU A 266 -18.13 2.76 -19.88
CA LEU A 266 -19.08 3.57 -19.11
C LEU A 266 -18.64 5.04 -19.02
N THR A 267 -17.35 5.29 -18.82
CA THR A 267 -16.82 6.66 -18.77
C THR A 267 -17.01 7.37 -20.10
N GLU A 268 -16.69 6.71 -21.22
CA GLU A 268 -16.88 7.25 -22.56
C GLU A 268 -18.36 7.57 -22.81
N TYR A 269 -19.26 6.66 -22.47
CA TYR A 269 -20.69 6.89 -22.58
C TYR A 269 -21.14 8.12 -21.75
N LEU A 270 -20.67 8.27 -20.51
CA LEU A 270 -21.02 9.43 -19.68
C LEU A 270 -20.50 10.74 -20.26
N LEU A 271 -19.29 10.74 -20.84
CA LEU A 271 -18.73 11.91 -21.54
C LEU A 271 -19.58 12.30 -22.76
N GLN A 272 -20.04 11.33 -23.56
CA GLN A 272 -20.96 11.55 -24.70
C GLN A 272 -22.30 12.14 -24.25
N GLN A 273 -22.73 11.85 -22.99
CA GLN A 273 -23.94 12.46 -22.39
C GLN A 273 -23.67 13.83 -21.73
N GLY A 274 -22.47 14.41 -21.93
CA GLY A 274 -22.10 15.72 -21.38
C GLY A 274 -21.74 15.72 -19.88
N ILE A 275 -21.55 14.55 -19.26
CA ILE A 275 -21.15 14.42 -17.85
C ILE A 275 -19.63 14.41 -17.77
N LYS A 276 -19.05 15.21 -16.86
CA LYS A 276 -17.62 15.25 -16.61
C LYS A 276 -17.20 14.02 -15.80
N ALA A 277 -16.74 12.98 -16.48
CA ALA A 277 -16.36 11.70 -15.88
C ALA A 277 -14.90 11.36 -16.12
N LYS A 278 -14.29 10.62 -15.20
CA LYS A 278 -12.99 9.95 -15.37
C LYS A 278 -13.06 8.54 -14.84
N TYR A 279 -12.30 7.63 -15.47
CA TYR A 279 -12.10 6.29 -14.91
C TYR A 279 -10.84 6.23 -14.03
N LEU A 280 -10.84 5.26 -13.12
CA LEU A 280 -9.72 4.99 -12.23
C LEU A 280 -9.57 3.48 -12.03
N HIS A 281 -8.47 2.88 -12.48
CA HIS A 281 -8.13 1.47 -12.30
C HIS A 281 -6.63 1.26 -12.08
N SER A 282 -6.18 0.02 -11.93
CA SER A 282 -4.80 -0.34 -11.53
C SER A 282 -3.70 0.15 -12.49
N GLU A 283 -4.02 0.40 -13.76
CA GLU A 283 -3.04 0.86 -14.77
C GLU A 283 -2.84 2.38 -14.76
N ILE A 284 -3.70 3.14 -14.09
CA ILE A 284 -3.47 4.56 -13.89
C ILE A 284 -2.23 4.76 -13.02
N LYS A 285 -1.29 5.57 -13.52
CA LYS A 285 -0.05 5.88 -12.82
C LYS A 285 -0.35 6.38 -11.40
N THR A 286 0.46 5.96 -10.45
CA THR A 286 0.29 6.31 -9.03
C THR A 286 0.18 7.83 -8.81
N LEU A 287 0.96 8.62 -9.56
CA LEU A 287 0.98 10.09 -9.49
C LEU A 287 -0.29 10.76 -10.07
N ASP A 288 -1.05 10.09 -10.93
CA ASP A 288 -2.25 10.66 -11.53
C ASP A 288 -3.52 10.40 -10.72
N ARG A 289 -3.51 9.38 -9.85
CA ARG A 289 -4.65 9.07 -8.97
C ARG A 289 -5.03 10.23 -8.04
N PRO A 290 -4.09 10.87 -7.31
CA PRO A 290 -4.42 12.03 -6.47
C PRO A 290 -5.02 13.18 -7.28
N LYS A 291 -4.57 13.41 -8.53
CA LYS A 291 -5.11 14.46 -9.40
C LYS A 291 -6.58 14.22 -9.75
N ILE A 292 -6.93 12.96 -10.11
CA ILE A 292 -8.32 12.58 -10.41
C ILE A 292 -9.20 12.76 -9.18
N LEU A 293 -8.74 12.35 -8.01
CA LEU A 293 -9.50 12.50 -6.78
C LEU A 293 -9.65 13.97 -6.36
N LYS A 294 -8.61 14.78 -6.54
CA LYS A 294 -8.70 16.23 -6.34
C LYS A 294 -9.73 16.84 -7.29
N ALA A 295 -9.69 16.51 -8.58
CA ALA A 295 -10.64 16.99 -9.57
C ALA A 295 -12.11 16.61 -9.22
N LEU A 296 -12.33 15.42 -8.64
CA LEU A 296 -13.65 15.03 -8.12
C LEU A 296 -14.07 15.91 -6.93
N ARG A 297 -13.19 16.14 -5.97
CA ARG A 297 -13.45 16.97 -4.79
C ARG A 297 -13.69 18.44 -5.13
N THR A 298 -12.92 18.99 -6.08
CA THR A 298 -13.07 20.38 -6.54
C THR A 298 -14.29 20.60 -7.45
N GLY A 299 -14.88 19.54 -7.99
CA GLY A 299 -15.98 19.62 -8.95
C GLY A 299 -15.57 19.86 -10.39
N GLU A 300 -14.31 19.73 -10.71
CA GLU A 300 -13.82 19.68 -12.10
C GLU A 300 -14.37 18.47 -12.85
N ILE A 301 -14.61 17.36 -12.11
CA ILE A 301 -15.33 16.17 -12.58
C ILE A 301 -16.47 15.83 -11.61
N ASP A 302 -17.53 15.24 -12.13
CA ASP A 302 -18.73 14.88 -11.39
C ASP A 302 -18.78 13.42 -10.97
N VAL A 303 -18.16 12.55 -11.81
CA VAL A 303 -18.22 11.11 -11.66
C VAL A 303 -16.82 10.49 -11.78
N VAL A 304 -16.50 9.60 -10.86
CA VAL A 304 -15.39 8.66 -11.04
C VAL A 304 -15.94 7.25 -11.23
N VAL A 305 -15.53 6.62 -12.33
CA VAL A 305 -15.88 5.23 -12.65
C VAL A 305 -14.69 4.33 -12.35
N GLY A 306 -14.91 3.20 -11.71
CA GLY A 306 -13.81 2.28 -11.45
C GLY A 306 -14.21 0.86 -11.05
N ILE A 307 -13.22 -0.01 -10.87
CA ILE A 307 -13.44 -1.42 -10.56
C ILE A 307 -13.41 -1.66 -9.06
N ASN A 308 -12.30 -1.30 -8.45
CA ASN A 308 -12.02 -1.50 -7.02
C ASN A 308 -11.25 -0.27 -6.49
N LEU A 309 -11.84 0.89 -6.74
CA LEU A 309 -11.24 2.19 -6.42
C LEU A 309 -10.90 2.38 -4.94
N LEU A 310 -11.37 1.48 -4.12
CA LEU A 310 -11.79 1.84 -2.78
C LEU A 310 -11.15 0.95 -1.74
N ARG A 311 -10.04 0.29 -2.09
CA ARG A 311 -9.38 -0.58 -1.12
C ARG A 311 -8.89 0.18 0.10
N GLU A 312 -8.33 1.40 -0.05
CA GLU A 312 -7.75 2.09 1.11
C GLU A 312 -7.69 3.63 0.92
N GLY A 313 -7.86 4.37 2.01
CA GLY A 313 -7.40 5.77 2.13
C GLY A 313 -8.22 6.86 1.44
N LEU A 314 -9.35 6.57 0.81
CA LEU A 314 -10.14 7.61 0.14
C LEU A 314 -11.14 8.26 1.09
N ASP A 315 -10.92 9.54 1.38
CA ASP A 315 -11.80 10.39 2.14
C ASP A 315 -12.48 11.41 1.20
N LEU A 316 -13.72 11.11 0.79
CA LEU A 316 -14.47 11.86 -0.21
C LEU A 316 -15.84 12.30 0.36
N PRO A 317 -15.89 13.32 1.22
CA PRO A 317 -17.15 13.77 1.83
C PRO A 317 -18.14 14.34 0.81
N GLU A 318 -17.67 14.74 -0.37
CA GLU A 318 -18.47 15.26 -1.47
C GLU A 318 -19.27 14.16 -2.20
N VAL A 319 -18.91 12.89 -2.02
CA VAL A 319 -19.57 11.74 -2.65
C VAL A 319 -20.87 11.42 -1.89
N SER A 320 -22.00 11.64 -2.54
CA SER A 320 -23.31 11.32 -2.00
C SER A 320 -23.94 10.07 -2.63
N LEU A 321 -23.44 9.61 -3.78
CA LEU A 321 -23.93 8.40 -4.43
C LEU A 321 -22.79 7.44 -4.75
N VAL A 322 -22.96 6.21 -4.33
CA VAL A 322 -22.16 5.06 -4.79
C VAL A 322 -23.08 4.12 -5.55
N ALA A 323 -22.80 3.92 -6.83
CA ALA A 323 -23.53 3.04 -7.71
C ALA A 323 -22.69 1.79 -8.03
N ILE A 324 -23.19 0.61 -7.69
CA ILE A 324 -22.49 -0.66 -7.91
C ILE A 324 -23.24 -1.42 -8.99
N LEU A 325 -22.64 -1.49 -10.18
CA LEU A 325 -23.20 -2.22 -11.33
C LEU A 325 -22.92 -3.71 -11.16
N ASP A 326 -23.85 -4.53 -11.66
CA ASP A 326 -23.77 -5.99 -11.62
C ASP A 326 -23.40 -6.51 -10.22
N ALA A 327 -24.12 -6.05 -9.20
CA ALA A 327 -23.80 -6.33 -7.80
C ALA A 327 -24.10 -7.79 -7.41
N ASP A 328 -24.89 -8.51 -8.19
CA ASP A 328 -25.21 -9.92 -8.05
C ASP A 328 -24.18 -10.88 -8.66
N ARG A 329 -23.18 -10.36 -9.38
CA ARG A 329 -22.05 -11.14 -9.88
C ARG A 329 -21.08 -11.46 -8.77
N GLU A 330 -21.42 -12.45 -7.94
CA GLU A 330 -20.57 -12.84 -6.80
C GLU A 330 -19.14 -13.17 -7.22
N GLY A 331 -18.18 -12.74 -6.40
CA GLY A 331 -16.76 -12.91 -6.64
C GLY A 331 -15.94 -12.03 -5.71
N PHE A 332 -14.64 -11.95 -5.98
CA PHE A 332 -13.69 -11.21 -5.13
C PHE A 332 -14.10 -9.74 -4.87
N LEU A 333 -14.73 -9.07 -5.86
CA LEU A 333 -15.14 -7.66 -5.76
C LEU A 333 -16.59 -7.45 -5.29
N ARG A 334 -17.41 -8.48 -5.30
CA ARG A 334 -18.86 -8.43 -4.99
C ARG A 334 -19.20 -9.35 -3.82
N ASN A 335 -18.23 -9.65 -2.96
CA ASN A 335 -18.49 -10.33 -1.68
C ASN A 335 -18.99 -9.32 -0.64
N TYR A 336 -19.52 -9.82 0.46
CA TYR A 336 -20.05 -9.04 1.58
C TYR A 336 -19.10 -7.94 2.06
N ARG A 337 -17.80 -8.25 2.28
CA ARG A 337 -16.82 -7.27 2.76
C ARG A 337 -16.59 -6.16 1.74
N GLY A 338 -16.45 -6.52 0.46
CA GLY A 338 -16.30 -5.55 -0.62
C GLY A 338 -17.51 -4.62 -0.73
N LEU A 339 -18.73 -5.16 -0.69
CA LEU A 339 -19.96 -4.37 -0.76
C LEU A 339 -20.09 -3.40 0.43
N ILE A 340 -19.80 -3.82 1.66
CA ILE A 340 -19.81 -2.94 2.85
C ILE A 340 -18.78 -1.81 2.72
N GLN A 341 -17.57 -2.11 2.27
CA GLN A 341 -16.53 -1.09 2.10
C GLN A 341 -16.89 -0.07 1.03
N MET A 342 -17.41 -0.55 -0.11
CA MET A 342 -17.87 0.32 -1.19
C MET A 342 -19.05 1.19 -0.72
N ALA A 343 -20.01 0.62 -0.03
CA ALA A 343 -21.13 1.36 0.55
C ALA A 343 -20.64 2.43 1.54
N GLY A 344 -19.66 2.10 2.37
CA GLY A 344 -19.04 3.01 3.34
C GLY A 344 -18.46 4.30 2.74
N ARG A 345 -18.18 4.34 1.43
CA ARG A 345 -17.69 5.57 0.77
C ARG A 345 -18.73 6.68 0.66
N ALA A 346 -20.02 6.34 0.69
CA ALA A 346 -21.09 7.34 0.80
C ALA A 346 -21.46 7.66 2.26
N ALA A 347 -20.84 7.04 3.25
CA ALA A 347 -21.18 7.19 4.68
C ALA A 347 -20.67 8.51 5.31
N ARG A 348 -20.06 9.39 4.54
CA ARG A 348 -19.57 10.72 4.97
C ARG A 348 -20.45 11.86 4.50
N SER A 349 -21.36 11.60 3.61
CA SER A 349 -22.39 12.54 3.15
C SER A 349 -23.67 12.34 3.93
N ILE A 350 -24.30 13.45 4.36
CA ILE A 350 -25.63 13.42 4.99
C ILE A 350 -26.67 12.80 4.04
N ASN A 351 -26.53 13.04 2.74
CA ASN A 351 -27.38 12.53 1.68
C ASN A 351 -26.85 11.20 1.07
N GLY A 352 -26.00 10.48 1.82
CA GLY A 352 -25.35 9.29 1.34
C GLY A 352 -26.34 8.20 0.90
N LYS A 353 -26.21 7.76 -0.33
CA LYS A 353 -27.03 6.72 -0.95
C LYS A 353 -26.17 5.72 -1.71
N VAL A 354 -26.56 4.46 -1.64
CA VAL A 354 -25.95 3.39 -2.43
C VAL A 354 -27.00 2.73 -3.29
N ILE A 355 -26.69 2.49 -4.55
CA ILE A 355 -27.55 1.74 -5.46
C ILE A 355 -26.80 0.47 -5.86
N LEU A 356 -27.36 -0.68 -5.54
CA LEU A 356 -26.92 -1.98 -6.02
C LEU A 356 -27.79 -2.37 -7.21
N TYR A 357 -27.17 -2.48 -8.38
CA TYR A 357 -27.86 -3.00 -9.54
C TYR A 357 -27.72 -4.52 -9.57
N ALA A 358 -28.82 -5.22 -9.35
CA ALA A 358 -28.85 -6.67 -9.20
C ALA A 358 -30.21 -7.21 -9.63
N ASP A 359 -30.22 -8.32 -10.37
CA ASP A 359 -31.45 -9.01 -10.76
C ASP A 359 -31.91 -10.02 -9.71
N PHE A 360 -30.99 -10.46 -8.83
CA PHE A 360 -31.31 -11.34 -7.70
C PHE A 360 -30.49 -10.99 -6.45
N LEU A 361 -31.02 -11.40 -5.29
CA LEU A 361 -30.38 -11.14 -3.98
C LEU A 361 -29.43 -12.26 -3.61
N THR A 362 -28.13 -12.03 -3.78
CA THR A 362 -27.10 -12.93 -3.31
C THR A 362 -26.97 -12.88 -1.78
N ASP A 363 -26.32 -13.89 -1.18
CA ASP A 363 -26.09 -13.89 0.27
C ASP A 363 -25.18 -12.73 0.71
N SER A 364 -24.25 -12.33 -0.13
CA SER A 364 -23.41 -11.14 0.10
C SER A 364 -24.24 -9.86 0.14
N ILE A 365 -25.20 -9.69 -0.76
CA ILE A 365 -26.13 -8.55 -0.77
C ILE A 365 -27.00 -8.56 0.48
N LYS A 366 -27.62 -9.71 0.82
CA LYS A 366 -28.48 -9.84 2.03
C LYS A 366 -27.73 -9.47 3.30
N LYS A 367 -26.51 -10.01 3.49
CA LYS A 367 -25.64 -9.67 4.63
C LYS A 367 -25.28 -8.18 4.66
N THR A 368 -24.99 -7.58 3.51
CA THR A 368 -24.68 -6.14 3.40
C THR A 368 -25.87 -5.29 3.84
N LEU A 369 -27.06 -5.61 3.38
CA LEU A 369 -28.29 -4.90 3.75
C LEU A 369 -28.58 -5.01 5.25
N SER A 370 -28.52 -6.23 5.80
CA SER A 370 -28.80 -6.45 7.22
C SER A 370 -27.81 -5.72 8.13
N GLU A 371 -26.52 -5.76 7.82
CA GLU A 371 -25.48 -5.09 8.60
C GLU A 371 -25.58 -3.57 8.49
N THR A 372 -25.79 -3.03 7.30
CA THR A 372 -25.97 -1.57 7.12
C THR A 372 -27.20 -1.09 7.89
N LEU A 373 -28.30 -1.84 7.86
CA LEU A 373 -29.51 -1.50 8.62
C LEU A 373 -29.25 -1.57 10.13
N ARG A 374 -28.49 -2.55 10.61
CA ARG A 374 -28.09 -2.68 12.01
C ARG A 374 -27.31 -1.44 12.47
N ARG A 375 -26.31 -1.05 11.70
CA ARG A 375 -25.45 0.14 11.98
C ARG A 375 -26.27 1.42 11.99
N ARG A 376 -27.16 1.59 11.02
CA ARG A 376 -28.06 2.75 10.97
C ARG A 376 -28.94 2.85 12.25
N LYS A 377 -29.56 1.76 12.66
CA LYS A 377 -30.39 1.73 13.88
C LYS A 377 -29.61 2.10 15.14
N ILE A 378 -28.36 1.63 15.26
CA ILE A 378 -27.50 1.96 16.41
C ILE A 378 -27.20 3.47 16.42
N GLN A 379 -26.78 4.04 15.27
CA GLN A 379 -26.50 5.46 15.16
C GLN A 379 -27.75 6.33 15.37
N GLU A 380 -28.90 5.94 14.82
CA GLU A 380 -30.18 6.65 15.02
C GLU A 380 -30.58 6.67 16.50
N LYS A 381 -30.46 5.52 17.18
CA LYS A 381 -30.72 5.46 18.63
C LYS A 381 -29.80 6.34 19.44
N PHE A 382 -28.51 6.36 19.08
CA PHE A 382 -27.53 7.22 19.73
C PHE A 382 -27.84 8.71 19.48
N ASN A 383 -28.11 9.11 18.24
CA ASN A 383 -28.45 10.48 17.87
C ASN A 383 -29.67 10.97 18.66
N LYS A 384 -30.73 10.16 18.75
CA LYS A 384 -31.93 10.49 19.55
C LYS A 384 -31.59 10.66 21.03
N LYS A 385 -30.80 9.74 21.60
CA LYS A 385 -30.38 9.79 23.02
C LYS A 385 -29.60 11.06 23.35
N MET A 386 -28.71 11.49 22.43
CA MET A 386 -27.80 12.62 22.63
C MET A 386 -28.34 13.94 22.07
N GLY A 387 -29.56 13.97 21.50
CA GLY A 387 -30.10 15.16 20.85
C GLY A 387 -29.28 15.63 19.64
N MET A 388 -28.54 14.72 19.03
CA MET A 388 -27.54 15.02 17.98
C MET A 388 -28.22 15.13 16.62
N ARG A 389 -27.88 16.18 15.86
CA ARG A 389 -28.24 16.32 14.45
C ARG A 389 -27.01 15.98 13.59
N PRO A 390 -27.17 15.19 12.50
CA PRO A 390 -26.07 14.91 11.59
C PRO A 390 -25.44 16.19 11.03
N THR A 391 -24.12 16.29 11.10
CA THR A 391 -23.37 17.45 10.59
C THR A 391 -22.38 17.00 9.51
N ALA A 392 -22.34 17.75 8.40
CA ALA A 392 -21.38 17.46 7.35
C ALA A 392 -19.94 17.72 7.84
N HIS A 393 -19.04 16.82 7.50
CA HIS A 393 -17.62 16.99 7.77
C HIS A 393 -16.94 17.65 6.57
N ASN A 394 -16.67 18.96 6.69
CA ASN A 394 -15.91 19.69 5.69
C ASN A 394 -14.41 19.53 5.96
N LYS A 395 -13.76 18.65 5.24
CA LYS A 395 -12.30 18.53 5.27
C LYS A 395 -11.71 19.47 4.22
N PRO A 396 -10.80 20.40 4.58
CA PRO A 396 -10.16 21.26 3.59
C PRO A 396 -9.43 20.39 2.56
N ILE A 397 -9.46 20.83 1.31
CA ILE A 397 -8.73 20.18 0.21
C ILE A 397 -7.28 20.60 0.38
N GLY A 398 -6.48 19.77 1.07
CA GLY A 398 -5.08 20.08 1.37
C GLY A 398 -4.21 20.05 0.10
N GLU A 399 -3.26 20.98 0.01
CA GLU A 399 -2.19 20.96 -1.00
C GLU A 399 -1.26 19.77 -0.82
N ASP A 400 -1.26 19.14 0.35
CA ASP A 400 -0.37 18.04 0.74
C ASP A 400 -0.56 16.76 -0.08
N MET A 401 -1.72 16.51 -0.67
CA MET A 401 -1.93 15.34 -1.52
C MET A 401 -1.10 15.38 -2.82
N ILE A 402 -0.64 16.54 -3.24
CA ILE A 402 0.21 16.69 -4.43
C ILE A 402 1.69 16.72 -4.05
N ARG A 403 2.05 17.31 -2.91
CA ARG A 403 3.43 17.30 -2.41
C ARG A 403 3.92 15.89 -2.09
N GLN A 404 3.13 15.07 -1.44
CA GLN A 404 3.48 13.67 -1.14
C GLN A 404 3.71 12.81 -2.41
N ALA A 405 3.09 13.16 -3.52
CA ALA A 405 3.26 12.45 -4.80
C ALA A 405 4.42 12.98 -5.66
N SER A 406 4.99 14.14 -5.33
CA SER A 406 6.12 14.76 -6.06
C SER A 406 7.47 14.60 -5.34
N GLU A 407 7.48 14.07 -4.12
CA GLU A 407 8.68 13.86 -3.29
C GLU A 407 9.16 12.40 -3.20
N VAL A 408 8.52 11.47 -3.96
CA VAL A 408 8.94 10.05 -4.03
C VAL A 408 9.68 9.76 -5.35
#